data_88b7e3648f3c705685f0208c949675cb
#
_entry.id   88b7e3648f3c705685f0208c949675cb
#
_cell.length_a   1.000
_cell.length_b   1.000
_cell.length_c   1.000
_cell.angle_alpha   90.00
_cell.angle_beta   90.00
_cell.angle_gamma   90.00
#
_symmetry.space_group_name_H-M   'P 1'
#
loop_
_entity.id
_entity.type
_entity.pdbx_description
1 polymer ?
#
loop_
_entity_poly.entity_id
_entity_poly.type
_entity_poly.pdbx_seq_one_letter_code
_entity_poly.pdbx_strand_id
1 'polypeptide(L)'
;KNGINLPIIIEEKIVGVVGITGEKEEVQILGKIIQKMTKILIMDSYQNIQKKNMENMRNNFLFSWLFGNDDSGESEENLQLRGQLLGIDIDFDRVVVVFGVIEKKLHAQPKDAEDEQRLYDQVIREIKRCLKKEANHPVCQIGTKIIGFFHSSDQQEILKYAQEIIYNVEKQYSCQLYAGVGAVGTNRLEDLTERQIQHVILLCV
;
A
#
# COMPACT_ATOMS: atom_id res chain seq x y z
N LYS A 1 -41.15 -21.10 -19.28
CA LYS A 1 -40.18 -21.28 -18.17
C LYS A 1 -40.50 -20.25 -17.11
N ASN A 2 -40.82 -20.66 -15.90
CA ASN A 2 -41.09 -19.78 -14.78
C ASN A 2 -39.75 -19.32 -14.19
N GLY A 3 -39.70 -18.08 -13.68
CA GLY A 3 -38.53 -17.53 -13.06
C GLY A 3 -38.77 -16.11 -12.51
N ILE A 4 -37.80 -15.58 -11.80
CA ILE A 4 -37.83 -14.21 -11.28
C ILE A 4 -36.59 -13.44 -11.72
N ASN A 5 -36.74 -12.15 -11.94
CA ASN A 5 -35.64 -11.20 -12.18
C ASN A 5 -35.63 -10.20 -11.04
N LEU A 6 -34.49 -10.10 -10.36
CA LEU A 6 -34.32 -9.23 -9.21
C LEU A 6 -33.24 -8.19 -9.51
N PRO A 7 -33.58 -6.90 -9.54
CA PRO A 7 -32.58 -5.85 -9.81
C PRO A 7 -31.63 -5.69 -8.62
N ILE A 8 -30.36 -5.50 -8.89
CA ILE A 8 -29.36 -5.11 -7.91
C ILE A 8 -29.26 -3.59 -7.92
N ILE A 9 -29.63 -2.98 -6.80
CA ILE A 9 -29.66 -1.52 -6.65
C ILE A 9 -28.58 -1.10 -5.67
N ILE A 10 -27.69 -0.20 -6.11
CA ILE A 10 -26.63 0.46 -5.30
C ILE A 10 -26.78 1.95 -5.50
N GLU A 11 -26.84 2.73 -4.41
CA GLU A 11 -27.00 4.20 -4.45
C GLU A 11 -28.12 4.65 -5.40
N GLU A 12 -29.28 4.02 -5.30
CA GLU A 12 -30.48 4.30 -6.12
C GLU A 12 -30.34 3.99 -7.61
N LYS A 13 -29.22 3.41 -8.05
CA LYS A 13 -28.99 3.00 -9.44
C LYS A 13 -29.05 1.49 -9.60
N ILE A 14 -29.71 1.03 -10.65
CA ILE A 14 -29.70 -0.39 -11.03
C ILE A 14 -28.35 -0.69 -11.69
N VAL A 15 -27.52 -1.50 -11.01
CA VAL A 15 -26.18 -1.90 -11.48
C VAL A 15 -26.18 -3.27 -12.14
N GLY A 16 -27.26 -4.04 -12.00
CA GLY A 16 -27.40 -5.36 -12.60
C GLY A 16 -28.72 -6.02 -12.25
N VAL A 17 -28.94 -7.22 -12.79
CA VAL A 17 -30.13 -8.03 -12.53
C VAL A 17 -29.70 -9.47 -12.27
N VAL A 18 -30.26 -10.07 -11.24
CA VAL A 18 -30.14 -11.51 -10.97
C VAL A 18 -31.38 -12.22 -11.49
N GLY A 19 -31.21 -13.09 -12.49
CA GLY A 19 -32.27 -13.96 -13.01
C GLY A 19 -32.17 -15.38 -12.44
N ILE A 20 -33.28 -15.90 -11.92
CA ILE A 20 -33.35 -17.28 -11.40
C ILE A 20 -34.52 -17.96 -12.03
N THR A 21 -34.28 -19.14 -12.62
CA THR A 21 -35.32 -19.99 -13.25
C THR A 21 -35.71 -21.09 -12.30
N GLY A 22 -37.01 -21.32 -12.13
CA GLY A 22 -37.56 -22.35 -11.26
C GLY A 22 -39.01 -22.06 -10.90
N GLU A 23 -39.61 -22.91 -10.05
CA GLU A 23 -40.96 -22.67 -9.52
C GLU A 23 -40.96 -21.42 -8.65
N LYS A 24 -41.97 -20.55 -8.84
CA LYS A 24 -42.01 -19.19 -8.27
C LYS A 24 -41.86 -19.17 -6.76
N GLU A 25 -42.46 -20.10 -6.06
CA GLU A 25 -42.45 -20.16 -4.58
C GLU A 25 -41.07 -20.53 -4.05
N GLU A 26 -40.38 -21.47 -4.69
CA GLU A 26 -39.04 -21.92 -4.31
C GLU A 26 -37.98 -20.88 -4.61
N VAL A 27 -38.03 -20.26 -5.82
CA VAL A 27 -37.00 -19.31 -6.24
C VAL A 27 -37.16 -17.94 -5.60
N GLN A 28 -38.31 -17.60 -5.02
CA GLN A 28 -38.52 -16.26 -4.45
C GLN A 28 -37.65 -16.00 -3.20
N ILE A 29 -37.55 -16.98 -2.30
CA ILE A 29 -36.75 -16.87 -1.08
C ILE A 29 -35.26 -16.93 -1.43
N LEU A 30 -34.87 -17.92 -2.22
CA LEU A 30 -33.49 -18.12 -2.67
C LEU A 30 -33.00 -16.91 -3.48
N GLY A 31 -33.84 -16.36 -4.35
CA GLY A 31 -33.55 -15.19 -5.15
C GLY A 31 -33.23 -13.97 -4.32
N LYS A 32 -33.99 -13.70 -3.26
CA LYS A 32 -33.70 -12.59 -2.34
C LYS A 32 -32.37 -12.76 -1.60
N ILE A 33 -32.01 -13.99 -1.24
CA ILE A 33 -30.73 -14.29 -0.59
C ILE A 33 -29.59 -14.02 -1.58
N ILE A 34 -29.68 -14.58 -2.79
CA ILE A 34 -28.67 -14.38 -3.84
C ILE A 34 -28.52 -12.89 -4.19
N GLN A 35 -29.65 -12.18 -4.34
CA GLN A 35 -29.64 -10.73 -4.59
C GLN A 35 -28.86 -9.97 -3.50
N LYS A 36 -29.12 -10.26 -2.22
CA LYS A 36 -28.41 -9.63 -1.10
C LYS A 36 -26.93 -9.99 -1.09
N MET A 37 -26.58 -11.26 -1.28
CA MET A 37 -25.19 -11.70 -1.35
C MET A 37 -24.44 -11.02 -2.51
N THR A 38 -25.03 -10.99 -3.69
CA THR A 38 -24.45 -10.33 -4.86
C THR A 38 -24.25 -8.84 -4.62
N LYS A 39 -25.22 -8.16 -3.98
CA LYS A 39 -25.08 -6.75 -3.60
C LYS A 39 -23.90 -6.54 -2.67
N ILE A 40 -23.74 -7.39 -1.63
CA ILE A 40 -22.60 -7.30 -0.69
C ILE A 40 -21.28 -7.49 -1.42
N LEU A 41 -21.16 -8.49 -2.28
CA LEU A 41 -19.94 -8.76 -3.07
C LEU A 41 -19.57 -7.60 -3.99
N ILE A 42 -20.55 -6.99 -4.65
CA ILE A 42 -20.32 -5.83 -5.51
C ILE A 42 -19.85 -4.62 -4.67
N MET A 43 -20.50 -4.37 -3.52
CA MET A 43 -20.10 -3.27 -2.63
C MET A 43 -18.68 -3.47 -2.06
N ASP A 44 -18.32 -4.69 -1.66
CA ASP A 44 -16.97 -5.01 -1.19
C ASP A 44 -15.94 -4.80 -2.28
N SER A 45 -16.22 -5.29 -3.50
CA SER A 45 -15.34 -5.08 -4.66
C SER A 45 -15.15 -3.60 -4.97
N TYR A 46 -16.23 -2.80 -4.92
CA TYR A 46 -16.18 -1.37 -5.14
C TYR A 46 -15.31 -0.66 -4.08
N GLN A 47 -15.50 -0.99 -2.80
CA GLN A 47 -14.68 -0.44 -1.72
C GLN A 47 -13.19 -0.80 -1.87
N ASN A 48 -12.89 -2.02 -2.29
CA ASN A 48 -11.51 -2.46 -2.53
C ASN A 48 -10.86 -1.69 -3.69
N ILE A 49 -11.60 -1.42 -4.77
CA ILE A 49 -11.14 -0.58 -5.87
C ILE A 49 -10.86 0.85 -5.39
N GLN A 50 -11.77 1.45 -4.60
CA GLN A 50 -11.58 2.79 -4.05
C GLN A 50 -10.35 2.88 -3.15
N LYS A 51 -10.15 1.89 -2.27
CA LYS A 51 -8.95 1.81 -1.42
C LYS A 51 -7.67 1.74 -2.27
N LYS A 52 -7.67 0.89 -3.29
CA LYS A 52 -6.51 0.74 -4.20
C LYS A 52 -6.22 2.03 -4.97
N ASN A 53 -7.25 2.71 -5.45
CA ASN A 53 -7.09 4.00 -6.12
C ASN A 53 -6.51 5.06 -5.19
N MET A 54 -6.98 5.14 -3.95
CA MET A 54 -6.43 6.05 -2.95
C MET A 54 -4.97 5.73 -2.62
N GLU A 55 -4.61 4.45 -2.47
CA GLU A 55 -3.21 4.03 -2.28
C GLU A 55 -2.33 4.40 -3.47
N ASN A 56 -2.81 4.24 -4.69
CA ASN A 56 -2.08 4.65 -5.89
C ASN A 56 -1.87 6.17 -5.94
N MET A 57 -2.90 6.96 -5.60
CA MET A 57 -2.78 8.41 -5.51
C MET A 57 -1.75 8.84 -4.46
N ARG A 58 -1.75 8.21 -3.29
CA ARG A 58 -0.74 8.45 -2.24
C ARG A 58 0.66 8.06 -2.69
N ASN A 59 0.81 6.90 -3.34
CA ASN A 59 2.11 6.46 -3.88
C ASN A 59 2.62 7.44 -4.94
N ASN A 60 1.78 7.86 -5.87
CA ASN A 60 2.16 8.83 -6.91
C ASN A 60 2.55 10.18 -6.31
N PHE A 61 1.83 10.64 -5.29
CA PHE A 61 2.19 11.85 -4.57
C PHE A 61 3.55 11.73 -3.89
N LEU A 62 3.78 10.65 -3.12
CA LEU A 62 5.04 10.41 -2.44
C LEU A 62 6.20 10.23 -3.43
N PHE A 63 5.94 9.61 -4.57
CA PHE A 63 6.92 9.51 -5.65
C PHE A 63 7.27 10.89 -6.22
N SER A 64 6.26 11.71 -6.56
CA SER A 64 6.49 13.08 -7.04
C SER A 64 7.24 13.93 -6.02
N TRP A 65 6.91 13.78 -4.75
CA TRP A 65 7.55 14.50 -3.67
C TRP A 65 9.01 14.08 -3.48
N LEU A 66 9.34 12.77 -3.62
CA LEU A 66 10.72 12.27 -3.50
C LEU A 66 11.60 12.58 -4.71
N PHE A 67 11.02 12.50 -5.90
CA PHE A 67 11.78 12.55 -7.16
C PHE A 67 11.30 13.65 -8.09
N GLY A 68 10.42 14.55 -7.59
CA GLY A 68 9.88 15.64 -8.39
C GLY A 68 11.03 16.51 -8.91
N ASN A 69 11.08 16.64 -10.23
CA ASN A 69 12.03 17.52 -10.86
C ASN A 69 11.66 18.97 -10.55
N ASP A 70 12.65 19.81 -10.27
CA ASP A 70 12.54 21.27 -10.17
C ASP A 70 11.86 21.90 -11.40
N ASP A 71 11.83 21.19 -12.53
CA ASP A 71 11.20 21.61 -13.78
C ASP A 71 9.66 21.53 -13.76
N SER A 72 9.02 20.92 -12.76
CA SER A 72 7.55 20.80 -12.74
C SER A 72 6.83 22.10 -12.45
N GLY A 73 7.52 23.12 -11.95
CA GLY A 73 6.94 24.43 -11.62
C GLY A 73 5.81 24.37 -10.59
N GLU A 74 5.67 23.24 -9.87
CA GLU A 74 4.67 23.09 -8.82
C GLU A 74 5.09 23.93 -7.60
N SER A 75 4.22 24.84 -7.16
CA SER A 75 4.50 25.64 -5.97
C SER A 75 4.44 24.77 -4.72
N GLU A 76 5.24 25.14 -3.71
CA GLU A 76 5.24 24.48 -2.40
C GLU A 76 3.86 24.43 -1.75
N GLU A 77 3.07 25.51 -1.92
CA GLU A 77 1.68 25.57 -1.46
C GLU A 77 0.76 24.49 -2.10
N ASN A 78 0.94 24.25 -3.41
CA ASN A 78 0.19 23.21 -4.10
C ASN A 78 0.59 21.81 -3.64
N LEU A 79 1.87 21.60 -3.38
CA LEU A 79 2.37 20.34 -2.84
C LEU A 79 1.82 20.08 -1.43
N GLN A 80 1.82 21.09 -0.55
CA GLN A 80 1.24 21.01 0.78
C GLN A 80 -0.27 20.69 0.71
N LEU A 81 -1.02 21.39 -0.13
CA LEU A 81 -2.45 21.16 -0.29
C LEU A 81 -2.75 19.74 -0.77
N ARG A 82 -1.99 19.23 -1.75
CA ARG A 82 -2.12 17.84 -2.22
C ARG A 82 -1.80 16.83 -1.13
N GLY A 83 -0.74 17.07 -0.34
CA GLY A 83 -0.39 16.25 0.80
C GLY A 83 -1.53 16.19 1.82
N GLN A 84 -2.08 17.33 2.21
CA GLN A 84 -3.20 17.42 3.16
C GLN A 84 -4.44 16.68 2.66
N LEU A 85 -4.81 16.82 1.39
CA LEU A 85 -5.94 16.09 0.78
C LEU A 85 -5.76 14.56 0.85
N LEU A 86 -4.51 14.08 0.80
CA LEU A 86 -4.17 12.67 0.90
C LEU A 86 -3.88 12.21 2.33
N GLY A 87 -4.02 13.11 3.32
CA GLY A 87 -3.70 12.84 4.72
C GLY A 87 -2.20 12.62 4.95
N ILE A 88 -1.35 13.27 4.16
CA ILE A 88 0.10 13.25 4.27
C ILE A 88 0.55 14.66 4.63
N ASP A 89 1.08 14.81 5.83
CA ASP A 89 1.71 16.05 6.24
C ASP A 89 3.17 16.03 5.78
N ILE A 90 3.60 17.09 5.08
CA ILE A 90 4.95 17.21 4.54
C ILE A 90 5.82 18.22 5.30
N ASP A 91 5.28 18.89 6.31
CA ASP A 91 5.95 20.01 7.01
C ASP A 91 6.84 19.58 8.19
N PHE A 92 7.19 18.30 8.31
CA PHE A 92 7.98 17.78 9.42
C PHE A 92 9.32 17.22 8.97
N ASP A 93 10.33 17.34 9.84
CA ASP A 93 11.58 16.60 9.69
C ASP A 93 11.32 15.10 9.61
N ARG A 94 11.96 14.45 8.66
CA ARG A 94 11.75 13.02 8.41
C ARG A 94 13.03 12.28 8.14
N VAL A 95 13.03 11.03 8.59
CA VAL A 95 14.02 10.04 8.19
C VAL A 95 13.39 9.12 7.16
N VAL A 96 14.02 8.99 6.00
CA VAL A 96 13.59 8.06 4.96
C VAL A 96 14.26 6.72 5.16
N VAL A 97 13.46 5.65 5.19
CA VAL A 97 13.95 4.28 5.29
C VAL A 97 13.52 3.51 4.06
N VAL A 98 14.49 2.88 3.39
CA VAL A 98 14.23 2.06 2.20
C VAL A 98 14.42 0.59 2.57
N PHE A 99 13.36 -0.20 2.48
CA PHE A 99 13.40 -1.64 2.64
C PHE A 99 13.45 -2.34 1.29
N GLY A 100 14.27 -3.37 1.17
CA GLY A 100 14.32 -4.24 0.02
C GLY A 100 14.38 -5.71 0.42
N VAL A 101 13.90 -6.58 -0.46
CA VAL A 101 13.96 -8.04 -0.30
C VAL A 101 15.18 -8.54 -1.05
N ILE A 102 16.04 -9.30 -0.38
CA ILE A 102 17.09 -10.07 -1.02
C ILE A 102 16.53 -11.47 -1.26
N GLU A 103 16.43 -11.87 -2.50
CA GLU A 103 16.08 -13.24 -2.84
C GLU A 103 17.16 -14.17 -2.26
N LYS A 104 16.90 -14.75 -1.09
CA LYS A 104 17.61 -15.97 -0.74
C LYS A 104 17.21 -16.96 -1.82
N LYS A 105 18.19 -17.51 -2.52
CA LYS A 105 18.00 -18.75 -3.23
C LYS A 105 17.48 -19.75 -2.19
N LEU A 106 16.16 -19.81 -2.05
CA LEU A 106 15.51 -20.87 -1.30
C LEU A 106 16.06 -22.17 -1.89
N HIS A 107 16.53 -23.08 -1.03
CA HIS A 107 16.89 -24.43 -1.44
C HIS A 107 15.68 -25.24 -1.95
N ALA A 108 14.48 -24.69 -1.84
CA ALA A 108 13.31 -25.11 -2.60
C ALA A 108 13.17 -24.18 -3.80
N GLN A 109 13.45 -24.70 -5.00
CA GLN A 109 13.16 -23.99 -6.24
C GLN A 109 11.75 -23.42 -6.19
N PRO A 110 11.53 -22.10 -6.38
CA PRO A 110 10.19 -21.56 -6.52
C PRO A 110 9.54 -22.33 -7.66
N LYS A 111 8.41 -22.97 -7.37
CA LYS A 111 7.77 -23.85 -8.35
C LYS A 111 7.29 -23.07 -9.57
N ASP A 112 6.93 -21.78 -9.37
CA ASP A 112 6.44 -20.90 -10.43
C ASP A 112 6.69 -19.42 -10.10
N ALA A 113 6.83 -18.56 -11.10
CA ALA A 113 6.97 -17.10 -10.95
C ALA A 113 5.78 -16.47 -10.17
N GLU A 114 4.63 -17.12 -10.18
CA GLU A 114 3.45 -16.68 -9.41
C GLU A 114 3.63 -16.85 -7.90
N ASP A 115 4.29 -17.91 -7.45
CA ASP A 115 4.54 -18.17 -6.03
C ASP A 115 5.56 -17.17 -5.47
N GLU A 116 6.55 -16.80 -6.27
CA GLU A 116 7.52 -15.78 -5.93
C GLU A 116 6.85 -14.40 -5.78
N GLN A 117 6.00 -14.03 -6.72
CA GLN A 117 5.26 -12.78 -6.66
C GLN A 117 4.31 -12.74 -5.46
N ARG A 118 3.65 -13.84 -5.13
CA ARG A 118 2.76 -13.93 -3.95
C ARG A 118 3.52 -13.75 -2.64
N LEU A 119 4.69 -14.39 -2.51
CA LEU A 119 5.55 -14.23 -1.33
C LEU A 119 5.99 -12.77 -1.20
N TYR A 120 6.41 -12.17 -2.29
CA TYR A 120 6.80 -10.78 -2.35
C TYR A 120 5.68 -9.85 -1.89
N ASP A 121 4.46 -10.03 -2.40
CA ASP A 121 3.28 -9.27 -2.00
C ASP A 121 2.92 -9.44 -0.52
N GLN A 122 3.18 -10.63 0.05
CA GLN A 122 2.97 -10.88 1.48
C GLN A 122 4.00 -10.13 2.33
N VAL A 123 5.26 -10.17 1.96
CA VAL A 123 6.34 -9.44 2.65
C VAL A 123 6.08 -7.94 2.62
N ILE A 124 5.72 -7.40 1.44
CA ILE A 124 5.36 -5.98 1.30
C ILE A 124 4.20 -5.60 2.22
N ARG A 125 3.15 -6.40 2.26
CA ARG A 125 2.00 -6.14 3.14
C ARG A 125 2.40 -6.14 4.61
N GLU A 126 3.27 -7.05 5.02
CA GLU A 126 3.73 -7.13 6.39
C GLU A 126 4.61 -5.94 6.78
N ILE A 127 5.54 -5.52 5.94
CA ILE A 127 6.34 -4.32 6.17
C ILE A 127 5.41 -3.09 6.29
N LYS A 128 4.46 -2.93 5.35
CA LYS A 128 3.47 -1.85 5.42
C LYS A 128 2.62 -1.93 6.70
N ARG A 129 2.29 -3.12 7.16
CA ARG A 129 1.54 -3.33 8.42
C ARG A 129 2.34 -2.89 9.62
N CYS A 130 3.60 -3.26 9.71
CA CYS A 130 4.50 -2.82 10.76
C CYS A 130 4.64 -1.29 10.77
N LEU A 131 4.88 -0.68 9.62
CA LEU A 131 5.05 0.76 9.47
C LEU A 131 3.78 1.57 9.82
N LYS A 132 2.58 1.01 9.62
CA LYS A 132 1.32 1.67 9.97
C LYS A 132 0.95 1.56 11.45
N LYS A 133 1.60 0.69 12.21
CA LYS A 133 1.18 0.33 13.57
C LYS A 133 1.51 1.41 14.60
N GLU A 134 2.56 2.21 14.40
CA GLU A 134 3.04 3.15 15.43
C GLU A 134 2.73 4.62 15.18
N ALA A 135 2.50 5.03 13.97
CA ALA A 135 2.02 6.36 13.65
C ALA A 135 1.74 6.40 12.16
N ASN A 136 0.97 7.33 11.72
CA ASN A 136 0.54 7.54 10.33
C ASN A 136 1.71 7.80 9.36
N HIS A 137 2.75 6.95 9.44
CA HIS A 137 3.92 7.07 8.58
C HIS A 137 3.52 6.83 7.13
N PRO A 138 3.75 7.80 6.25
CA PRO A 138 3.56 7.59 4.83
C PRO A 138 4.47 6.47 4.33
N VAL A 139 3.92 5.59 3.51
CA VAL A 139 4.66 4.48 2.92
C VAL A 139 4.34 4.42 1.45
N CYS A 140 5.35 4.37 0.60
CA CYS A 140 5.19 4.11 -0.81
C CYS A 140 6.00 2.89 -1.25
N GLN A 141 5.61 2.34 -2.41
CA GLN A 141 6.31 1.25 -3.05
C GLN A 141 6.81 1.71 -4.42
N ILE A 142 8.08 1.49 -4.69
CA ILE A 142 8.72 1.80 -5.96
C ILE A 142 9.43 0.55 -6.47
N GLY A 143 8.86 -0.08 -7.48
CA GLY A 143 9.31 -1.37 -7.96
C GLY A 143 9.31 -2.41 -6.83
N THR A 144 10.49 -2.95 -6.51
CA THR A 144 10.72 -3.94 -5.47
C THR A 144 11.08 -3.33 -4.10
N LYS A 145 11.11 -2.02 -3.98
CA LYS A 145 11.50 -1.32 -2.75
C LYS A 145 10.31 -0.71 -2.05
N ILE A 146 10.34 -0.71 -0.72
CA ILE A 146 9.34 -0.07 0.13
C ILE A 146 10.03 1.09 0.83
N ILE A 147 9.46 2.26 0.73
CA ILE A 147 9.99 3.49 1.28
C ILE A 147 9.04 3.96 2.38
N GLY A 148 9.53 4.04 3.60
CA GLY A 148 8.84 4.60 4.76
C GLY A 148 9.40 5.96 5.12
N PHE A 149 8.51 6.89 5.47
CA PHE A 149 8.83 8.24 5.90
C PHE A 149 8.54 8.37 7.39
N PHE A 150 9.57 8.39 8.19
CA PHE A 150 9.43 8.42 9.65
C PHE A 150 9.53 9.84 10.16
N HIS A 151 8.54 10.27 10.90
CA HIS A 151 8.57 11.52 11.64
C HIS A 151 9.40 11.35 12.91
N SER A 152 10.69 11.61 12.83
CA SER A 152 11.61 11.59 13.95
C SER A 152 12.87 12.36 13.59
N SER A 153 13.42 13.04 14.59
CA SER A 153 14.76 13.65 14.54
C SER A 153 15.85 12.72 15.07
N ASP A 154 15.48 11.55 15.63
CA ASP A 154 16.43 10.56 16.18
C ASP A 154 16.65 9.40 15.21
N GLN A 155 17.75 9.48 14.45
CA GLN A 155 18.16 8.42 13.53
C GLN A 155 18.42 7.08 14.24
N GLN A 156 18.86 7.08 15.48
CA GLN A 156 19.16 5.88 16.25
C GLN A 156 17.89 5.11 16.61
N GLU A 157 16.81 5.82 16.93
CA GLU A 157 15.51 5.23 17.19
C GLU A 157 14.97 4.56 15.93
N ILE A 158 15.07 5.24 14.78
CA ILE A 158 14.63 4.71 13.51
C ILE A 158 15.45 3.49 13.07
N LEU A 159 16.74 3.48 13.34
CA LEU A 159 17.60 2.32 13.09
C LEU A 159 17.12 1.07 13.87
N LYS A 160 16.84 1.22 15.16
CA LYS A 160 16.31 0.12 16.00
C LYS A 160 14.96 -0.37 15.46
N TYR A 161 14.09 0.55 15.11
CA TYR A 161 12.77 0.22 14.57
C TYR A 161 12.87 -0.53 13.23
N ALA A 162 13.75 -0.09 12.33
CA ALA A 162 14.00 -0.80 11.07
C ALA A 162 14.54 -2.22 11.31
N GLN A 163 15.43 -2.41 12.29
CA GLN A 163 15.93 -3.73 12.68
C GLN A 163 14.81 -4.63 13.21
N GLU A 164 13.90 -4.11 14.03
CA GLU A 164 12.75 -4.86 14.54
C GLU A 164 11.82 -5.31 13.39
N ILE A 165 11.58 -4.45 12.42
CA ILE A 165 10.77 -4.81 11.23
C ILE A 165 11.45 -5.94 10.46
N ILE A 166 12.77 -5.82 10.18
CA ILE A 166 13.54 -6.85 9.50
C ILE A 166 13.41 -8.17 10.24
N TYR A 167 13.74 -8.18 11.54
CA TYR A 167 13.69 -9.39 12.37
C TYR A 167 12.32 -10.06 12.35
N ASN A 168 11.23 -9.29 12.50
CA ASN A 168 9.89 -9.83 12.55
C ASN A 168 9.45 -10.42 11.20
N VAL A 169 9.81 -9.76 10.10
CA VAL A 169 9.45 -10.22 8.75
C VAL A 169 10.29 -11.45 8.36
N GLU A 170 11.59 -11.44 8.61
CA GLU A 170 12.47 -12.58 8.31
C GLU A 170 12.12 -13.82 9.12
N LYS A 171 11.68 -13.64 10.37
CA LYS A 171 11.19 -14.74 11.23
C LYS A 171 9.91 -15.37 10.70
N GLN A 172 9.04 -14.58 10.09
CA GLN A 172 7.74 -15.04 9.59
C GLN A 172 7.82 -15.59 8.17
N TYR A 173 8.68 -15.01 7.35
CA TYR A 173 8.84 -15.35 5.94
C TYR A 173 10.27 -15.84 5.69
N SER A 174 10.43 -16.85 4.85
CA SER A 174 11.76 -17.38 4.48
C SER A 174 12.45 -16.46 3.46
N CYS A 175 12.56 -15.18 3.78
CA CYS A 175 13.21 -14.17 2.95
C CYS A 175 14.29 -13.45 3.75
N GLN A 176 15.18 -12.76 3.06
CA GLN A 176 16.18 -11.88 3.65
C GLN A 176 15.86 -10.44 3.25
N LEU A 177 15.83 -9.55 4.24
CA LEU A 177 15.58 -8.12 4.04
C LEU A 177 16.86 -7.31 4.26
N TYR A 178 16.90 -6.16 3.63
CA TYR A 178 17.82 -5.10 3.98
C TYR A 178 17.06 -3.79 4.18
N ALA A 179 17.58 -2.92 5.01
CA ALA A 179 17.09 -1.56 5.13
C ALA A 179 18.24 -0.55 4.98
N GLY A 180 17.97 0.50 4.27
CA GLY A 180 18.82 1.68 4.24
C GLY A 180 18.13 2.82 4.98
N VAL A 181 18.81 3.42 5.96
CA VAL A 181 18.28 4.55 6.74
C VAL A 181 19.01 5.82 6.30
N GLY A 182 18.25 6.79 5.81
CA GLY A 182 18.76 8.09 5.39
C GLY A 182 19.08 9.00 6.58
N ALA A 183 19.68 10.14 6.29
CA ALA A 183 19.87 11.22 7.27
C ALA A 183 18.51 11.87 7.58
N VAL A 184 18.47 12.61 8.70
CA VAL A 184 17.33 13.49 9.01
C VAL A 184 17.32 14.63 7.97
N GLY A 185 16.22 14.74 7.22
CA GLY A 185 16.03 15.80 6.24
C GLY A 185 15.03 16.82 6.73
N THR A 186 15.34 18.07 6.53
CA THR A 186 14.40 19.18 6.66
C THR A 186 13.54 19.29 5.40
N ASN A 187 12.37 19.90 5.51
CA ASN A 187 11.29 19.96 4.51
C ASN A 187 11.61 20.53 3.12
N ARG A 188 12.83 20.87 2.81
CA ARG A 188 13.17 21.45 1.50
C ARG A 188 13.40 20.34 0.50
N LEU A 189 12.65 20.36 -0.60
CA LEU A 189 12.78 19.47 -1.76
C LEU A 189 14.25 19.32 -2.23
N GLU A 190 15.02 20.37 -2.14
CA GLU A 190 16.43 20.40 -2.53
C GLU A 190 17.34 19.49 -1.68
N ASP A 191 16.98 19.26 -0.40
CA ASP A 191 17.79 18.42 0.50
C ASP A 191 17.41 16.92 0.43
N LEU A 192 16.19 16.59 -0.02
CA LEU A 192 15.68 15.21 -0.03
C LEU A 192 16.20 14.37 -1.20
N THR A 193 16.50 14.99 -2.35
CA THR A 193 16.73 14.24 -3.60
C THR A 193 18.16 13.75 -3.77
N GLU A 194 19.17 14.51 -3.43
CA GLU A 194 20.56 14.09 -3.69
C GLU A 194 21.30 13.58 -2.44
N ARG A 195 21.08 14.15 -1.27
CA ARG A 195 21.84 13.81 -0.06
C ARG A 195 21.34 12.60 0.70
N GLN A 196 20.04 12.34 0.72
CA GLN A 196 19.50 11.22 1.51
C GLN A 196 19.70 9.87 0.85
N ILE A 197 19.77 9.81 -0.47
CA ILE A 197 20.08 8.56 -1.17
C ILE A 197 21.57 8.22 -1.11
N GLN A 198 22.44 9.22 -0.96
CA GLN A 198 23.91 9.04 -0.92
C GLN A 198 24.44 8.55 0.45
N HIS A 199 23.71 8.76 1.55
CA HIS A 199 24.08 8.31 2.88
C HIS A 199 23.20 7.17 3.42
N VAL A 200 22.88 6.22 2.57
CA VAL A 200 22.19 5.00 2.98
C VAL A 200 23.15 4.13 3.78
N ILE A 201 22.97 4.05 5.10
CA ILE A 201 23.64 3.03 5.91
C ILE A 201 22.95 1.71 5.60
N LEU A 202 23.60 0.85 4.82
CA LEU A 202 23.12 -0.50 4.53
C LEU A 202 23.21 -1.32 5.83
N LEU A 203 22.05 -1.65 6.39
CA LEU A 203 21.92 -2.65 7.42
C LEU A 203 21.60 -3.98 6.74
N CYS A 204 22.61 -4.85 6.64
CA CYS A 204 22.40 -6.27 6.47
C CYS A 204 22.58 -6.90 7.86
N VAL A 205 21.58 -7.63 8.35
CA VAL A 205 21.68 -8.43 9.56
C VAL A 205 21.93 -9.87 9.17
#